data_3be193561d190320254331f20e0c2baa
#
_entry.id   3be193561d190320254331f20e0c2baa
#
_cell.length_a   1.000
_cell.length_b   1.000
_cell.length_c   1.000
_cell.angle_alpha   90.00
_cell.angle_beta   90.00
_cell.angle_gamma   90.00
#
_symmetry.space_group_name_H-M   'P 1'
#
loop_
_entity.id
_entity.type
_entity.pdbx_description
1 polymer ?
#
loop_
_entity_poly.entity_id
_entity_poly.type
_entity_poly.pdbx_seq_one_letter_code
_entity_poly.pdbx_strand_id
1 'polypeptide(L)'
;MADLRIEDGSIAAVLPHGTPAADQGPALDGHPAEDATNDRTNSEVTVIDGRGRLALPGFSDVHVHLDSTRLGLPFRPHTGGPGVWAMMLNDRAHWREAEAGVRERVSHTLNLMIARGATRVRSFAQVDVDCGLERLEAVLAARETHREHCDVQVIAFPQAGLLREEGSPGVLEDALRAGADVVGGIDPCTLDRDPVRHLDIVFGLAERYQVPVDIHLHEPGDLGRFSADLIVERTLALGMQGRVLISHGYGLWDGTPSQTEALVQAFADADIATATVAPGGGQGLPIRALTAAGVRVGLGQDGQRDYWSPYGNADMLDRTWQLAFTNGYRADELIEHCAAIATVGGAGIMDPRLPRLDSVASRPGLAVGDRADLCLIDAETVTSAVMDRPSDRTVLFRGRVVAEGGALSEG
;
A
#
# COMPACT_ATOMS: atom_id res chain seq x y z
N MET A 1 -19.52 3.36 22.46
CA MET A 1 -19.57 4.41 21.44
C MET A 1 -18.72 5.58 21.87
N ALA A 2 -18.07 6.24 20.94
CA ALA A 2 -17.23 7.40 21.18
C ALA A 2 -17.48 8.45 20.09
N ASP A 3 -17.24 9.72 20.42
CA ASP A 3 -17.23 10.83 19.49
C ASP A 3 -15.78 11.20 19.20
N LEU A 4 -15.44 11.45 17.94
CA LEU A 4 -14.12 11.89 17.51
C LEU A 4 -14.15 13.39 17.24
N ARG A 5 -13.31 14.17 17.91
CA ARG A 5 -13.05 15.55 17.54
C ARG A 5 -11.87 15.60 16.58
N ILE A 6 -12.08 16.22 15.44
CA ILE A 6 -11.05 16.37 14.40
C ILE A 6 -10.73 17.85 14.24
N GLU A 7 -9.46 18.19 14.27
CA GLU A 7 -8.93 19.55 14.07
C GLU A 7 -7.74 19.45 13.11
N ASP A 8 -7.67 20.34 12.15
CA ASP A 8 -6.59 20.41 11.16
C ASP A 8 -6.22 19.07 10.51
N GLY A 9 -7.26 18.25 10.25
CA GLY A 9 -7.10 16.95 9.61
C GLY A 9 -6.57 15.82 10.52
N SER A 10 -6.47 16.05 11.83
CA SER A 10 -5.99 15.09 12.82
C SER A 10 -7.04 14.86 13.92
N ILE A 11 -6.98 13.71 14.58
CA ILE A 11 -7.82 13.38 15.73
C ILE A 11 -7.32 14.16 16.93
N ALA A 12 -8.07 15.16 17.35
CA ALA A 12 -7.75 15.99 18.50
C ALA A 12 -8.23 15.39 19.83
N ALA A 13 -9.34 14.64 19.81
CA ALA A 13 -9.85 13.95 20.99
C ALA A 13 -10.71 12.72 20.63
N VAL A 14 -10.72 11.74 21.55
CA VAL A 14 -11.66 10.61 21.55
C VAL A 14 -12.48 10.75 22.84
N LEU A 15 -13.77 11.04 22.71
CA LEU A 15 -14.65 11.41 23.81
C LEU A 15 -15.73 10.35 24.01
N PRO A 16 -16.25 10.14 25.24
CA PRO A 16 -17.46 9.36 25.43
C PRO A 16 -18.61 9.94 24.61
N HIS A 17 -19.45 9.07 24.03
CA HIS A 17 -20.59 9.52 23.23
C HIS A 17 -21.52 10.46 24.00
N GLY A 18 -21.89 11.56 23.35
CA GLY A 18 -22.76 12.56 23.93
C GLY A 18 -22.07 13.55 24.87
N THR A 19 -20.73 13.64 24.87
CA THR A 19 -20.01 14.69 25.60
C THR A 19 -20.39 16.07 25.07
N PRO A 20 -20.94 16.99 25.94
CA PRO A 20 -21.32 18.32 25.48
C PRO A 20 -20.16 19.09 24.86
N ALA A 21 -20.41 19.86 23.81
CA ALA A 21 -19.38 20.65 23.12
C ALA A 21 -18.64 21.63 24.08
N ALA A 22 -19.34 22.13 25.12
CA ALA A 22 -18.76 23.00 26.14
C ALA A 22 -17.68 22.31 27.04
N ASP A 23 -17.76 20.98 27.21
CA ASP A 23 -16.84 20.19 28.02
C ASP A 23 -15.66 19.61 27.22
N GLN A 24 -15.58 19.95 25.93
CA GLN A 24 -14.56 19.42 25.04
C GLN A 24 -13.21 20.14 25.15
N GLY A 25 -12.90 20.85 26.22
CA GLY A 25 -11.63 21.46 26.59
C GLY A 25 -10.81 22.16 25.48
N PRO A 26 -9.88 23.04 25.79
CA PRO A 26 -8.97 23.60 24.80
C PRO A 26 -8.00 22.53 24.28
N ALA A 27 -7.54 22.67 23.03
CA ALA A 27 -6.46 21.85 22.48
C ALA A 27 -5.26 21.85 23.44
N LEU A 28 -4.59 20.69 23.58
CA LEU A 28 -3.42 20.52 24.45
C LEU A 28 -2.18 21.18 23.81
N ASP A 29 -2.16 22.52 23.77
CA ASP A 29 -0.95 23.28 23.52
C ASP A 29 -0.45 23.83 24.86
N GLY A 30 0.61 23.21 25.37
CA GLY A 30 1.25 23.53 26.64
C GLY A 30 2.08 24.83 26.58
N HIS A 31 1.44 25.99 26.35
CA HIS A 31 2.01 27.28 26.63
C HIS A 31 1.01 28.17 27.39
N PRO A 32 1.45 28.85 28.49
CA PRO A 32 0.57 29.76 29.21
C PRO A 32 0.22 30.96 28.33
N ALA A 33 -1.08 31.22 28.17
CA ALA A 33 -1.58 32.36 27.43
C ALA A 33 -1.32 33.66 28.21
N GLU A 34 -0.48 34.52 27.62
CA GLU A 34 -0.55 35.93 27.89
C GLU A 34 -1.52 36.58 26.94
N ASP A 35 -2.49 37.31 27.50
CA ASP A 35 -3.41 38.28 26.90
C ASP A 35 -3.54 38.28 25.35
N ALA A 36 -4.54 37.61 24.81
CA ALA A 36 -5.02 37.87 23.48
C ALA A 36 -6.52 38.11 23.48
N THR A 37 -6.88 39.32 23.16
CA THR A 37 -8.23 39.81 22.91
C THR A 37 -8.98 38.89 21.94
N ASN A 38 -10.16 38.53 22.37
CA ASN A 38 -11.21 37.73 21.77
C ASN A 38 -11.50 38.09 20.31
N ASP A 39 -10.85 37.39 19.35
CA ASP A 39 -11.32 37.30 17.97
C ASP A 39 -11.30 35.83 17.52
N ARG A 40 -12.13 35.00 18.19
CA ARG A 40 -12.44 33.66 17.70
C ARG A 40 -13.48 33.84 16.61
N THR A 41 -13.04 33.86 15.38
CA THR A 41 -13.91 33.61 14.23
C THR A 41 -14.63 32.30 14.49
N ASN A 42 -15.95 32.36 14.48
CA ASN A 42 -16.88 31.24 14.64
C ASN A 42 -16.65 30.25 13.47
N SER A 43 -15.65 29.37 13.57
CA SER A 43 -15.47 28.28 12.62
C SER A 43 -16.66 27.32 12.83
N GLU A 44 -17.54 27.25 11.87
CA GLU A 44 -18.68 26.33 11.87
C GLU A 44 -18.16 24.90 12.07
N VAL A 45 -18.57 24.26 13.17
CA VAL A 45 -18.27 22.85 13.45
C VAL A 45 -19.15 22.00 12.54
N THR A 46 -18.56 21.26 11.62
CA THR A 46 -19.28 20.26 10.83
C THR A 46 -19.41 18.97 11.64
N VAL A 47 -20.63 18.51 11.85
CA VAL A 47 -20.94 17.24 12.53
C VAL A 47 -21.19 16.16 11.47
N ILE A 48 -20.42 15.08 11.52
CA ILE A 48 -20.61 13.88 10.69
C ILE A 48 -21.26 12.81 11.58
N ASP A 49 -22.47 12.38 11.26
CA ASP A 49 -23.14 11.29 11.97
C ASP A 49 -22.51 9.94 11.58
N GLY A 50 -21.73 9.36 12.50
CA GLY A 50 -21.13 8.04 12.33
C GLY A 50 -22.13 6.89 12.38
N ARG A 51 -23.41 7.14 12.74
CA ARG A 51 -24.49 6.15 12.81
C ARG A 51 -24.14 4.91 13.67
N GLY A 52 -23.28 5.08 14.68
CA GLY A 52 -22.81 3.98 15.52
C GLY A 52 -21.92 2.95 14.81
N ARG A 53 -21.44 3.25 13.61
CA ARG A 53 -20.56 2.39 12.82
C ARG A 53 -19.20 2.20 13.48
N LEU A 54 -18.55 1.10 13.17
CA LEU A 54 -17.15 0.85 13.49
C LEU A 54 -16.27 1.82 12.72
N ALA A 55 -15.40 2.55 13.44
CA ALA A 55 -14.39 3.41 12.84
C ALA A 55 -13.03 2.68 12.79
N LEU A 56 -12.50 2.50 11.59
CA LEU A 56 -11.16 1.97 11.36
C LEU A 56 -10.27 3.06 10.75
N PRO A 57 -8.94 2.98 10.92
CA PRO A 57 -8.03 3.76 10.09
C PRO A 57 -8.30 3.47 8.60
N GLY A 58 -8.11 4.47 7.75
CA GLY A 58 -8.20 4.28 6.30
C GLY A 58 -7.23 3.20 5.82
N PHE A 59 -7.65 2.41 4.83
CA PHE A 59 -6.83 1.35 4.28
C PHE A 59 -5.63 1.91 3.51
N SER A 60 -4.53 1.16 3.57
CA SER A 60 -3.29 1.45 2.87
C SER A 60 -2.95 0.28 1.94
N ASP A 61 -3.14 0.47 0.64
CA ASP A 61 -2.71 -0.50 -0.37
C ASP A 61 -1.27 -0.21 -0.75
N VAL A 62 -0.33 -1.05 -0.33
CA VAL A 62 1.10 -0.82 -0.56
C VAL A 62 1.62 -1.44 -1.85
N HIS A 63 0.75 -2.12 -2.61
CA HIS A 63 1.16 -2.84 -3.81
C HIS A 63 -0.02 -3.05 -4.77
N VAL A 64 -0.16 -2.17 -5.76
CA VAL A 64 -1.18 -2.29 -6.81
C VAL A 64 -0.62 -1.84 -8.16
N HIS A 65 -1.14 -2.40 -9.25
CA HIS A 65 -0.83 -2.01 -10.63
C HIS A 65 -2.02 -1.26 -11.25
N LEU A 66 -2.12 0.04 -10.96
CA LEU A 66 -3.20 0.86 -11.52
C LEU A 66 -3.08 1.03 -13.04
N ASP A 67 -1.86 1.04 -13.57
CA ASP A 67 -1.56 1.24 -14.99
C ASP A 67 -2.04 0.10 -15.90
N SER A 68 -2.13 -1.13 -15.37
CA SER A 68 -2.57 -2.31 -16.11
C SER A 68 -4.04 -2.66 -15.92
N THR A 69 -4.72 -2.04 -14.94
CA THR A 69 -6.08 -2.37 -14.54
C THR A 69 -7.08 -2.43 -15.68
N ARG A 70 -8.04 -3.35 -15.57
CA ARG A 70 -9.21 -3.48 -16.45
C ARG A 70 -10.53 -3.47 -15.66
N LEU A 71 -10.51 -3.02 -14.40
CA LEU A 71 -11.75 -2.84 -13.66
C LEU A 71 -12.68 -1.85 -14.38
N GLY A 72 -13.98 -2.16 -14.37
CA GLY A 72 -14.99 -1.39 -15.09
C GLY A 72 -15.13 -1.74 -16.59
N LEU A 73 -14.20 -2.47 -17.16
CA LEU A 73 -14.28 -2.94 -18.55
C LEU A 73 -14.91 -4.33 -18.66
N PRO A 74 -15.38 -4.72 -19.86
CA PRO A 74 -15.87 -6.07 -20.09
C PRO A 74 -14.83 -7.12 -19.69
N PHE A 75 -15.29 -8.22 -19.10
CA PHE A 75 -14.41 -9.32 -18.72
C PHE A 75 -13.76 -9.94 -19.96
N ARG A 76 -12.44 -10.16 -19.88
CA ARG A 76 -11.70 -10.94 -20.86
C ARG A 76 -11.08 -12.17 -20.23
N PRO A 77 -11.11 -13.33 -20.90
CA PRO A 77 -10.38 -14.51 -20.42
C PRO A 77 -8.89 -14.22 -20.30
N HIS A 78 -8.27 -14.83 -19.31
CA HIS A 78 -6.82 -14.77 -19.14
C HIS A 78 -6.11 -15.53 -20.26
N THR A 79 -5.10 -14.91 -20.89
CA THR A 79 -4.38 -15.46 -22.04
C THR A 79 -2.87 -15.57 -21.83
N GLY A 80 -2.36 -15.15 -20.67
CA GLY A 80 -0.93 -15.19 -20.36
C GLY A 80 -0.38 -16.61 -20.24
N GLY A 81 0.85 -16.82 -20.75
CA GLY A 81 1.60 -18.05 -20.57
C GLY A 81 2.28 -18.11 -19.18
N PRO A 82 2.92 -19.22 -18.81
CA PRO A 82 3.58 -19.36 -17.53
C PRO A 82 4.88 -18.51 -17.46
N GLY A 83 5.12 -17.96 -16.26
CA GLY A 83 6.31 -17.20 -15.93
C GLY A 83 6.26 -15.71 -16.27
N VAL A 84 7.02 -14.93 -15.50
CA VAL A 84 7.02 -13.45 -15.53
C VAL A 84 7.22 -12.88 -16.94
N TRP A 85 8.19 -13.41 -17.70
CA TRP A 85 8.47 -12.92 -19.06
C TRP A 85 7.31 -13.15 -20.04
N ALA A 86 6.68 -14.32 -20.01
CA ALA A 86 5.54 -14.61 -20.88
C ALA A 86 4.31 -13.75 -20.55
N MET A 87 4.08 -13.51 -19.27
CA MET A 87 3.01 -12.63 -18.79
C MET A 87 3.26 -11.17 -19.20
N MET A 88 4.48 -10.69 -19.06
CA MET A 88 4.87 -9.34 -19.50
C MET A 88 4.67 -9.16 -21.00
N LEU A 89 5.07 -10.13 -21.82
CA LEU A 89 4.85 -10.07 -23.27
C LEU A 89 3.36 -10.08 -23.64
N ASN A 90 2.54 -10.84 -22.90
CA ASN A 90 1.08 -10.85 -23.06
C ASN A 90 0.48 -9.48 -22.74
N ASP A 91 0.88 -8.85 -21.63
CA ASP A 91 0.44 -7.50 -21.28
C ASP A 91 0.86 -6.49 -22.38
N ARG A 92 2.14 -6.51 -22.79
CA ARG A 92 2.68 -5.63 -23.82
C ARG A 92 1.92 -5.75 -25.15
N ALA A 93 1.49 -6.96 -25.51
CA ALA A 93 0.73 -7.18 -26.75
C ALA A 93 -0.68 -6.59 -26.70
N HIS A 94 -1.30 -6.47 -25.52
CA HIS A 94 -2.74 -6.20 -25.43
C HIS A 94 -3.12 -4.92 -24.67
N TRP A 95 -2.23 -4.30 -23.93
CA TRP A 95 -2.62 -3.19 -23.05
C TRP A 95 -3.19 -1.97 -23.78
N ARG A 96 -2.77 -1.74 -25.03
CA ARG A 96 -3.31 -0.67 -25.89
C ARG A 96 -4.63 -1.02 -26.56
N GLU A 97 -5.03 -2.31 -26.53
CA GLU A 97 -6.30 -2.79 -27.08
C GLU A 97 -7.46 -2.71 -26.08
N ALA A 98 -7.23 -2.21 -24.89
CA ALA A 98 -8.28 -2.05 -23.91
C ALA A 98 -9.34 -1.05 -24.40
N GLU A 99 -10.60 -1.30 -24.03
CA GLU A 99 -11.78 -0.54 -24.49
C GLU A 99 -11.80 0.91 -23.98
N ALA A 100 -10.95 1.24 -23.02
CA ALA A 100 -10.74 2.59 -22.48
C ALA A 100 -9.26 2.90 -22.37
N GLY A 101 -8.89 4.17 -22.47
CA GLY A 101 -7.51 4.63 -22.32
C GLY A 101 -6.95 4.38 -20.91
N VAL A 102 -5.62 4.29 -20.80
CA VAL A 102 -4.96 4.00 -19.52
C VAL A 102 -5.31 5.04 -18.44
N ARG A 103 -5.38 6.32 -18.77
CA ARG A 103 -5.76 7.39 -17.82
C ARG A 103 -7.16 7.19 -17.24
N GLU A 104 -8.11 6.83 -18.06
CA GLU A 104 -9.50 6.58 -17.65
C GLU A 104 -9.58 5.37 -16.73
N ARG A 105 -8.90 4.28 -17.09
CA ARG A 105 -8.87 3.04 -16.30
C ARG A 105 -8.23 3.24 -14.92
N VAL A 106 -7.10 3.94 -14.88
CA VAL A 106 -6.40 4.30 -13.63
C VAL A 106 -7.31 5.12 -12.72
N SER A 107 -7.92 6.19 -13.26
CA SER A 107 -8.80 7.08 -12.49
C SER A 107 -10.03 6.32 -11.99
N HIS A 108 -10.66 5.49 -12.83
CA HIS A 108 -11.81 4.67 -12.44
C HIS A 108 -11.46 3.71 -11.29
N THR A 109 -10.33 3.01 -11.39
CA THR A 109 -9.92 2.06 -10.34
C THR A 109 -9.57 2.76 -9.04
N LEU A 110 -8.87 3.90 -9.11
CA LEU A 110 -8.55 4.69 -7.92
C LEU A 110 -9.82 5.23 -7.24
N ASN A 111 -10.82 5.68 -8.01
CA ASN A 111 -12.13 6.06 -7.48
C ASN A 111 -12.79 4.92 -6.70
N LEU A 112 -12.76 3.70 -7.24
CA LEU A 112 -13.30 2.52 -6.55
C LEU A 112 -12.53 2.21 -5.27
N MET A 113 -11.20 2.32 -5.28
CA MET A 113 -10.36 2.08 -4.10
C MET A 113 -10.69 3.09 -2.99
N ILE A 114 -10.79 4.38 -3.32
CA ILE A 114 -11.13 5.44 -2.37
C ILE A 114 -12.54 5.20 -1.81
N ALA A 115 -13.52 4.94 -2.67
CA ALA A 115 -14.91 4.67 -2.26
C ALA A 115 -15.02 3.42 -1.35
N ARG A 116 -14.01 2.53 -1.39
CA ARG A 116 -13.91 1.32 -0.56
C ARG A 116 -12.98 1.48 0.65
N GLY A 117 -12.56 2.70 0.95
CA GLY A 117 -11.86 3.02 2.18
C GLY A 117 -10.34 3.19 2.05
N ALA A 118 -9.76 3.11 0.85
CA ALA A 118 -8.34 3.37 0.68
C ALA A 118 -8.05 4.88 0.78
N THR A 119 -7.14 5.24 1.69
CA THR A 119 -6.66 6.61 1.88
C THR A 119 -5.17 6.75 1.55
N ARG A 120 -4.50 5.64 1.35
CA ARG A 120 -3.11 5.54 0.91
C ARG A 120 -2.98 4.44 -0.13
N VAL A 121 -2.34 4.75 -1.25
CA VAL A 121 -2.12 3.80 -2.34
C VAL A 121 -0.69 3.93 -2.85
N ARG A 122 0.04 2.83 -2.95
CA ARG A 122 1.33 2.76 -3.64
C ARG A 122 1.15 1.96 -4.92
N SER A 123 1.21 2.64 -6.05
CA SER A 123 1.00 2.03 -7.37
C SER A 123 2.30 1.87 -8.12
N PHE A 124 2.52 0.67 -8.63
CA PHE A 124 3.49 0.44 -9.68
C PHE A 124 2.97 1.06 -10.98
N ALA A 125 3.87 1.63 -11.75
CA ALA A 125 3.62 2.11 -13.09
C ALA A 125 4.74 1.60 -13.99
N GLN A 126 4.40 0.73 -14.93
CA GLN A 126 5.36 0.12 -15.85
C GLN A 126 6.05 1.18 -16.68
N VAL A 127 7.38 1.07 -16.76
CA VAL A 127 8.25 1.88 -17.62
C VAL A 127 9.23 0.95 -18.32
N ASP A 128 9.23 0.97 -19.63
CA ASP A 128 10.12 0.19 -20.49
C ASP A 128 10.24 0.81 -21.88
N VAL A 129 11.02 0.20 -22.75
CA VAL A 129 11.26 0.73 -24.10
C VAL A 129 10.02 0.64 -25.02
N ASP A 130 9.00 -0.17 -24.68
CA ASP A 130 7.74 -0.26 -25.44
C ASP A 130 6.76 0.85 -25.04
N CYS A 131 6.48 1.01 -23.75
CA CYS A 131 5.50 1.99 -23.28
C CYS A 131 6.12 3.35 -22.95
N GLY A 132 7.44 3.48 -22.88
CA GLY A 132 8.09 4.69 -22.42
C GLY A 132 7.58 5.10 -21.06
N LEU A 133 7.06 6.31 -20.94
CA LEU A 133 6.48 6.86 -19.71
C LEU A 133 4.94 6.94 -19.75
N GLU A 134 4.27 6.47 -20.79
CA GLU A 134 2.82 6.65 -21.01
C GLU A 134 1.99 6.14 -19.82
N ARG A 135 2.34 4.97 -19.29
CA ARG A 135 1.64 4.38 -18.13
C ARG A 135 1.94 5.15 -16.83
N LEU A 136 3.18 5.56 -16.64
CA LEU A 136 3.59 6.40 -15.50
C LEU A 136 2.84 7.72 -15.49
N GLU A 137 2.78 8.41 -16.62
CA GLU A 137 2.08 9.70 -16.76
C GLU A 137 0.60 9.59 -16.43
N ALA A 138 -0.02 8.45 -16.75
CA ALA A 138 -1.42 8.19 -16.39
C ALA A 138 -1.62 8.09 -14.87
N VAL A 139 -0.72 7.40 -14.17
CA VAL A 139 -0.78 7.26 -12.71
C VAL A 139 -0.45 8.59 -12.01
N LEU A 140 0.56 9.32 -12.50
CA LEU A 140 0.90 10.66 -12.00
C LEU A 140 -0.28 11.65 -12.16
N ALA A 141 -0.98 11.61 -13.28
CA ALA A 141 -2.16 12.44 -13.51
C ALA A 141 -3.30 12.09 -12.54
N ALA A 142 -3.52 10.81 -12.28
CA ALA A 142 -4.52 10.37 -11.31
C ALA A 142 -4.15 10.78 -9.88
N ARG A 143 -2.87 10.67 -9.49
CA ARG A 143 -2.36 11.17 -8.20
C ARG A 143 -2.73 12.65 -8.00
N GLU A 144 -2.47 13.48 -9.00
CA GLU A 144 -2.78 14.91 -8.90
C GLU A 144 -4.28 15.17 -8.82
N THR A 145 -5.08 14.48 -9.62
CA THR A 145 -6.54 14.62 -9.61
C THR A 145 -7.15 14.24 -8.25
N HIS A 146 -6.58 13.24 -7.58
CA HIS A 146 -7.14 12.71 -6.33
C HIS A 146 -6.39 13.15 -5.06
N ARG A 147 -5.50 14.14 -5.14
CA ARG A 147 -4.66 14.57 -4.01
C ARG A 147 -5.44 15.00 -2.75
N GLU A 148 -6.70 15.43 -2.92
CA GLU A 148 -7.60 15.81 -1.82
C GLU A 148 -8.42 14.63 -1.29
N HIS A 149 -8.23 13.41 -1.84
CA HIS A 149 -9.00 12.22 -1.51
C HIS A 149 -8.13 11.06 -1.02
N CYS A 150 -6.87 10.99 -1.50
CA CYS A 150 -5.98 9.87 -1.22
C CYS A 150 -4.51 10.26 -1.45
N ASP A 151 -3.62 9.80 -0.60
CA ASP A 151 -2.18 9.87 -0.87
C ASP A 151 -1.78 8.74 -1.82
N VAL A 152 -1.21 9.09 -2.97
CA VAL A 152 -0.72 8.12 -3.95
C VAL A 152 0.80 8.26 -4.10
N GLN A 153 1.54 7.17 -3.83
CA GLN A 153 2.96 7.03 -4.18
C GLN A 153 3.09 6.24 -5.47
N VAL A 154 3.96 6.67 -6.36
CA VAL A 154 4.15 6.06 -7.68
C VAL A 154 5.54 5.45 -7.79
N ILE A 155 5.59 4.16 -8.13
CA ILE A 155 6.82 3.41 -8.35
C ILE A 155 7.10 3.37 -9.84
N ALA A 156 8.28 3.80 -10.26
CA ALA A 156 8.79 3.54 -11.60
C ALA A 156 9.18 2.06 -11.69
N PHE A 157 8.43 1.26 -12.46
CA PHE A 157 8.52 -0.19 -12.43
C PHE A 157 9.04 -0.78 -13.74
N PRO A 158 10.29 -1.31 -13.77
CA PRO A 158 10.90 -1.89 -14.95
C PRO A 158 10.42 -3.35 -15.17
N GLN A 159 9.14 -3.54 -15.49
CA GLN A 159 8.50 -4.87 -15.58
C GLN A 159 9.17 -5.81 -16.58
N ALA A 160 9.83 -5.28 -17.62
CA ALA A 160 10.59 -6.06 -18.60
C ALA A 160 12.03 -6.40 -18.14
N GLY A 161 12.41 -6.01 -16.93
CA GLY A 161 13.81 -6.04 -16.46
C GLY A 161 14.60 -4.81 -16.93
N LEU A 162 15.87 -4.77 -16.57
CA LEU A 162 16.76 -3.64 -16.85
C LEU A 162 17.84 -3.97 -17.88
N LEU A 163 18.18 -5.25 -18.04
CA LEU A 163 19.34 -5.68 -18.83
C LEU A 163 18.96 -6.43 -20.11
N ARG A 164 17.68 -6.75 -20.29
CA ARG A 164 17.20 -7.50 -21.45
C ARG A 164 17.01 -6.65 -22.70
N GLU A 165 16.69 -5.38 -22.52
CA GLU A 165 16.41 -4.44 -23.61
C GLU A 165 17.31 -3.22 -23.47
N GLU A 166 17.98 -2.84 -24.57
CA GLU A 166 18.85 -1.68 -24.59
C GLU A 166 18.04 -0.40 -24.30
N GLY A 167 18.53 0.46 -23.42
CA GLY A 167 17.86 1.70 -23.04
C GLY A 167 16.97 1.62 -21.80
N SER A 168 16.58 0.42 -21.33
CA SER A 168 15.71 0.28 -20.15
C SER A 168 16.18 1.03 -18.90
N PRO A 169 17.48 1.04 -18.53
CA PRO A 169 17.94 1.86 -17.38
C PRO A 169 17.73 3.36 -17.59
N GLY A 170 17.84 3.85 -18.83
CA GLY A 170 17.58 5.26 -19.15
C GLY A 170 16.10 5.63 -18.98
N VAL A 171 15.20 4.76 -19.44
CA VAL A 171 13.75 4.97 -19.25
C VAL A 171 13.37 4.96 -17.78
N LEU A 172 13.98 4.08 -16.97
CA LEU A 172 13.77 4.05 -15.51
C LEU A 172 14.24 5.35 -14.86
N GLU A 173 15.40 5.87 -15.26
CA GLU A 173 15.91 7.16 -14.79
C GLU A 173 15.00 8.33 -15.21
N ASP A 174 14.51 8.35 -16.45
CA ASP A 174 13.58 9.37 -16.93
C ASP A 174 12.25 9.36 -16.16
N ALA A 175 11.79 8.17 -15.74
CA ALA A 175 10.62 8.04 -14.89
C ALA A 175 10.78 8.72 -13.51
N LEU A 176 11.96 8.62 -12.91
CA LEU A 176 12.27 9.34 -11.66
C LEU A 176 12.33 10.86 -11.88
N ARG A 177 12.90 11.31 -13.01
CA ARG A 177 12.88 12.74 -13.38
C ARG A 177 11.47 13.26 -13.63
N ALA A 178 10.58 12.41 -14.13
CA ALA A 178 9.17 12.74 -14.36
C ALA A 178 8.32 12.79 -13.08
N GLY A 179 8.87 12.37 -11.92
CA GLY A 179 8.22 12.50 -10.62
C GLY A 179 7.70 11.20 -10.01
N ALA A 180 8.23 10.04 -10.40
CA ALA A 180 8.04 8.82 -9.62
C ALA A 180 8.70 8.95 -8.24
N ASP A 181 8.03 8.43 -7.21
CA ASP A 181 8.42 8.57 -5.80
C ASP A 181 9.37 7.47 -5.34
N VAL A 182 9.36 6.32 -6.03
CA VAL A 182 10.07 5.09 -5.66
C VAL A 182 10.68 4.47 -6.91
N VAL A 183 11.89 3.94 -6.80
CA VAL A 183 12.49 3.15 -7.87
C VAL A 183 12.17 1.67 -7.69
N GLY A 184 11.65 1.04 -8.73
CA GLY A 184 11.32 -0.38 -8.77
C GLY A 184 12.46 -1.25 -9.26
N GLY A 185 12.41 -2.55 -8.92
CA GLY A 185 13.21 -3.62 -9.48
C GLY A 185 12.37 -4.89 -9.62
N ILE A 186 12.87 -5.89 -10.35
CA ILE A 186 12.18 -7.16 -10.55
C ILE A 186 13.15 -8.30 -10.82
N ASP A 187 13.01 -9.40 -10.08
CA ASP A 187 13.61 -10.72 -10.33
C ASP A 187 15.03 -10.67 -10.93
N PRO A 188 16.01 -10.14 -10.21
CA PRO A 188 17.32 -9.82 -10.77
C PRO A 188 18.09 -11.04 -11.29
N CYS A 189 17.89 -12.22 -10.70
CA CYS A 189 18.50 -13.47 -11.15
C CYS A 189 17.74 -14.11 -12.32
N THR A 190 16.42 -14.27 -12.21
CA THR A 190 15.65 -15.03 -13.20
C THR A 190 15.35 -14.22 -14.45
N LEU A 191 15.09 -12.93 -14.33
CA LEU A 191 14.73 -12.07 -15.44
C LEU A 191 15.96 -11.51 -16.14
N ASP A 192 16.83 -10.81 -15.44
CA ASP A 192 18.01 -10.15 -16.01
C ASP A 192 19.27 -11.04 -16.05
N ARG A 193 19.35 -12.10 -15.25
CA ARG A 193 20.47 -13.03 -15.14
C ARG A 193 21.80 -12.39 -14.72
N ASP A 194 21.76 -11.22 -14.17
CA ASP A 194 22.89 -10.49 -13.59
C ASP A 194 22.37 -9.66 -12.40
N PRO A 195 22.16 -10.31 -11.24
CA PRO A 195 21.57 -9.66 -10.08
C PRO A 195 22.44 -8.54 -9.52
N VAL A 196 23.74 -8.65 -9.66
CA VAL A 196 24.67 -7.59 -9.19
C VAL A 196 24.43 -6.32 -9.99
N ARG A 197 24.49 -6.39 -11.31
CA ARG A 197 24.30 -5.22 -12.18
C ARG A 197 22.88 -4.66 -12.10
N HIS A 198 21.85 -5.52 -12.04
CA HIS A 198 20.45 -5.07 -11.85
C HIS A 198 20.33 -4.22 -10.58
N LEU A 199 20.79 -4.76 -9.44
CA LEU A 199 20.69 -4.09 -8.16
C LEU A 199 21.59 -2.85 -8.07
N ASP A 200 22.77 -2.86 -8.70
CA ASP A 200 23.63 -1.67 -8.76
C ASP A 200 22.95 -0.51 -9.51
N ILE A 201 22.18 -0.80 -10.57
CA ILE A 201 21.38 0.21 -11.28
C ILE A 201 20.28 0.74 -10.37
N VAL A 202 19.46 -0.14 -9.76
CA VAL A 202 18.33 0.23 -8.91
C VAL A 202 18.80 1.07 -7.71
N PHE A 203 19.76 0.56 -6.95
CA PHE A 203 20.27 1.25 -5.76
C PHE A 203 21.07 2.51 -6.11
N GLY A 204 21.80 2.52 -7.23
CA GLY A 204 22.48 3.72 -7.72
C GLY A 204 21.52 4.85 -8.12
N LEU A 205 20.37 4.52 -8.70
CA LEU A 205 19.30 5.48 -8.97
C LEU A 205 18.64 5.93 -7.67
N ALA A 206 18.36 5.02 -6.74
CA ALA A 206 17.80 5.36 -5.44
C ALA A 206 18.68 6.34 -4.65
N GLU A 207 19.99 6.12 -4.64
CA GLU A 207 20.97 7.02 -4.03
C GLU A 207 21.01 8.39 -4.73
N ARG A 208 21.07 8.40 -6.06
CA ARG A 208 21.14 9.64 -6.86
C ARG A 208 19.90 10.53 -6.67
N TYR A 209 18.71 9.94 -6.68
CA TYR A 209 17.43 10.66 -6.59
C TYR A 209 16.90 10.75 -5.17
N GLN A 210 17.59 10.14 -4.18
CA GLN A 210 17.19 10.10 -2.77
C GLN A 210 15.79 9.51 -2.55
N VAL A 211 15.39 8.52 -3.35
CA VAL A 211 14.10 7.83 -3.31
C VAL A 211 14.20 6.43 -2.68
N PRO A 212 13.11 5.87 -2.13
CA PRO A 212 13.05 4.49 -1.69
C PRO A 212 13.17 3.49 -2.84
N VAL A 213 13.36 2.21 -2.48
CA VAL A 213 13.44 1.06 -3.40
C VAL A 213 12.28 0.10 -3.10
N ASP A 214 11.66 -0.46 -4.15
CA ASP A 214 10.67 -1.54 -4.04
C ASP A 214 10.95 -2.61 -5.10
N ILE A 215 11.29 -3.81 -4.67
CA ILE A 215 11.73 -4.89 -5.58
C ILE A 215 10.69 -6.02 -5.58
N HIS A 216 10.10 -6.27 -6.75
CA HIS A 216 9.34 -7.50 -6.99
C HIS A 216 10.30 -8.70 -6.96
N LEU A 217 10.01 -9.67 -6.11
CA LEU A 217 10.83 -10.86 -5.97
C LEU A 217 9.97 -12.12 -6.00
N HIS A 218 9.88 -12.77 -7.17
CA HIS A 218 9.14 -14.02 -7.36
C HIS A 218 10.07 -15.23 -7.39
N GLU A 219 11.37 -15.02 -7.28
CA GLU A 219 12.40 -16.04 -7.38
C GLU A 219 12.27 -17.10 -6.29
N PRO A 220 12.27 -18.41 -6.65
CA PRO A 220 12.03 -19.47 -5.70
C PRO A 220 13.27 -19.86 -4.89
N GLY A 221 13.05 -20.32 -3.67
CA GLY A 221 14.03 -21.03 -2.85
C GLY A 221 15.35 -20.30 -2.68
N ASP A 222 16.46 -21.02 -2.86
CA ASP A 222 17.82 -20.47 -2.68
C ASP A 222 18.15 -19.33 -3.65
N LEU A 223 17.55 -19.30 -4.82
CA LEU A 223 17.76 -18.21 -5.77
C LEU A 223 17.17 -16.90 -5.24
N GLY A 224 15.93 -16.95 -4.71
CA GLY A 224 15.31 -15.79 -4.09
C GLY A 224 16.08 -15.33 -2.84
N ARG A 225 16.54 -16.27 -2.00
CA ARG A 225 17.36 -15.95 -0.84
C ARG A 225 18.68 -15.27 -1.23
N PHE A 226 19.33 -15.74 -2.30
CA PHE A 226 20.55 -15.10 -2.82
C PHE A 226 20.27 -13.64 -3.28
N SER A 227 19.18 -13.39 -3.98
CA SER A 227 18.76 -12.03 -4.34
C SER A 227 18.46 -11.19 -3.10
N ALA A 228 17.77 -11.74 -2.10
CA ALA A 228 17.51 -11.06 -0.84
C ALA A 228 18.79 -10.71 -0.08
N ASP A 229 19.77 -11.60 -0.03
CA ASP A 229 21.09 -11.34 0.60
C ASP A 229 21.80 -10.15 -0.08
N LEU A 230 21.79 -10.09 -1.42
CA LEU A 230 22.33 -8.97 -2.17
C LEU A 230 21.58 -7.65 -1.92
N ILE A 231 20.28 -7.70 -1.69
CA ILE A 231 19.45 -6.52 -1.35
C ILE A 231 19.80 -6.05 0.07
N VAL A 232 19.91 -6.97 1.04
CA VAL A 232 20.31 -6.66 2.42
C VAL A 232 21.71 -6.02 2.44
N GLU A 233 22.67 -6.60 1.72
CA GLU A 233 24.03 -6.06 1.62
C GLU A 233 24.04 -4.61 1.14
N ARG A 234 23.33 -4.28 0.06
CA ARG A 234 23.25 -2.92 -0.49
C ARG A 234 22.50 -1.96 0.43
N THR A 235 21.42 -2.44 1.05
CA THR A 235 20.66 -1.65 2.02
C THR A 235 21.55 -1.17 3.15
N LEU A 236 22.36 -2.06 3.72
CA LEU A 236 23.29 -1.74 4.81
C LEU A 236 24.47 -0.88 4.33
N ALA A 237 25.08 -1.23 3.18
CA ALA A 237 26.23 -0.53 2.65
C ALA A 237 25.93 0.94 2.28
N LEU A 238 24.71 1.23 1.81
CA LEU A 238 24.27 2.56 1.38
C LEU A 238 23.48 3.32 2.44
N GLY A 239 23.30 2.78 3.65
CA GLY A 239 22.53 3.42 4.71
C GLY A 239 21.05 3.62 4.35
N MET A 240 20.47 2.67 3.61
CA MET A 240 19.08 2.74 3.13
C MET A 240 18.07 2.03 4.04
N GLN A 241 18.42 1.76 5.30
CA GLN A 241 17.52 1.17 6.28
C GLN A 241 16.22 2.00 6.37
N GLY A 242 15.09 1.31 6.40
CA GLY A 242 13.77 1.93 6.41
C GLY A 242 13.25 2.39 5.05
N ARG A 243 14.07 2.31 3.98
CA ARG A 243 13.75 2.81 2.64
C ARG A 243 13.69 1.72 1.58
N VAL A 244 13.81 0.45 1.95
CA VAL A 244 13.76 -0.69 1.02
C VAL A 244 12.60 -1.60 1.37
N LEU A 245 11.86 -2.02 0.34
CA LEU A 245 10.77 -2.98 0.43
C LEU A 245 11.01 -4.12 -0.55
N ILE A 246 10.71 -5.34 -0.14
CA ILE A 246 10.63 -6.51 -1.01
C ILE A 246 9.15 -6.89 -1.13
N SER A 247 8.63 -6.77 -2.34
CA SER A 247 7.28 -7.18 -2.69
C SER A 247 7.24 -8.65 -3.09
N HIS A 248 6.18 -9.35 -2.67
CA HIS A 248 5.98 -10.79 -2.82
C HIS A 248 6.93 -11.64 -1.95
N GLY A 249 8.10 -11.97 -2.43
CA GLY A 249 9.08 -12.76 -1.69
C GLY A 249 8.62 -14.19 -1.36
N TYR A 250 7.74 -14.79 -2.18
CA TYR A 250 7.09 -16.07 -1.86
C TYR A 250 8.07 -17.21 -1.63
N GLY A 251 9.09 -17.31 -2.48
CA GLY A 251 10.10 -18.37 -2.39
C GLY A 251 11.13 -18.18 -1.27
N LEU A 252 11.15 -17.04 -0.60
CA LEU A 252 12.11 -16.78 0.47
C LEU A 252 11.87 -17.67 1.69
N TRP A 253 10.62 -18.04 1.92
CA TRP A 253 10.15 -18.69 3.14
C TRP A 253 10.00 -20.22 3.03
N ASP A 254 10.38 -20.81 1.87
CA ASP A 254 10.34 -22.25 1.62
C ASP A 254 11.53 -23.01 2.23
N GLY A 255 12.37 -22.34 2.98
CA GLY A 255 13.56 -22.89 3.61
C GLY A 255 13.29 -23.69 4.89
N THR A 256 14.37 -24.14 5.52
CA THR A 256 14.30 -24.70 6.86
C THR A 256 13.88 -23.64 7.88
N PRO A 257 13.34 -24.01 9.05
CA PRO A 257 13.01 -23.04 10.11
C PRO A 257 14.19 -22.11 10.46
N SER A 258 15.41 -22.64 10.53
CA SER A 258 16.61 -21.85 10.82
C SER A 258 16.93 -20.83 9.71
N GLN A 259 16.73 -21.18 8.44
CA GLN A 259 16.90 -20.24 7.33
C GLN A 259 15.85 -19.12 7.35
N THR A 260 14.61 -19.48 7.65
CA THR A 260 13.52 -18.50 7.83
C THR A 260 13.82 -17.53 8.97
N GLU A 261 14.23 -18.05 10.13
CA GLU A 261 14.59 -17.23 11.30
C GLU A 261 15.77 -16.29 10.99
N ALA A 262 16.82 -16.79 10.33
CA ALA A 262 17.96 -15.96 9.92
C ALA A 262 17.54 -14.84 8.95
N LEU A 263 16.66 -15.13 8.00
CA LEU A 263 16.19 -14.13 7.04
C LEU A 263 15.28 -13.08 7.69
N VAL A 264 14.40 -13.50 8.62
CA VAL A 264 13.57 -12.57 9.41
C VAL A 264 14.46 -11.61 10.20
N GLN A 265 15.53 -12.14 10.84
CA GLN A 265 16.49 -11.30 11.58
C GLN A 265 17.25 -10.36 10.65
N ALA A 266 17.69 -10.82 9.48
CA ALA A 266 18.38 -9.98 8.50
C ALA A 266 17.50 -8.82 8.01
N PHE A 267 16.19 -9.06 7.79
CA PHE A 267 15.25 -8.01 7.42
C PHE A 267 15.01 -7.02 8.56
N ALA A 268 14.94 -7.50 9.80
CA ALA A 268 14.83 -6.63 10.98
C ALA A 268 16.07 -5.75 11.16
N ASP A 269 17.28 -6.32 11.07
CA ASP A 269 18.54 -5.60 11.23
C ASP A 269 18.78 -4.55 10.13
N ALA A 270 18.38 -4.87 8.90
CA ALA A 270 18.49 -3.97 7.75
C ALA A 270 17.26 -3.03 7.61
N ASP A 271 16.29 -3.13 8.50
CA ASP A 271 15.00 -2.41 8.42
C ASP A 271 14.38 -2.47 7.02
N ILE A 272 14.38 -3.67 6.41
CA ILE A 272 13.72 -3.94 5.14
C ILE A 272 12.26 -4.28 5.40
N ALA A 273 11.36 -3.60 4.71
CA ALA A 273 9.92 -3.90 4.75
C ALA A 273 9.56 -5.03 3.76
N THR A 274 8.40 -5.65 3.95
CA THR A 274 7.87 -6.61 2.98
C THR A 274 6.38 -6.40 2.74
N ALA A 275 5.93 -6.66 1.51
CA ALA A 275 4.53 -6.59 1.12
C ALA A 275 4.04 -7.95 0.60
N THR A 276 2.85 -8.35 1.07
CA THR A 276 2.15 -9.53 0.56
C THR A 276 0.90 -9.13 -0.21
N VAL A 277 0.53 -9.92 -1.21
CA VAL A 277 -0.75 -9.82 -1.90
C VAL A 277 -1.68 -10.98 -1.51
N ALA A 278 -1.36 -11.64 -0.39
CA ALA A 278 -2.10 -12.78 0.16
C ALA A 278 -2.32 -13.92 -0.86
N PRO A 279 -1.26 -14.45 -1.50
CA PRO A 279 -1.40 -15.51 -2.48
C PRO A 279 -1.96 -16.78 -1.84
N GLY A 280 -2.68 -17.58 -2.62
CA GLY A 280 -3.10 -18.93 -2.23
C GLY A 280 -1.96 -19.96 -2.37
N GLY A 281 -2.25 -21.22 -2.05
CA GLY A 281 -1.35 -22.33 -2.35
C GLY A 281 -0.17 -22.51 -1.39
N GLY A 282 -0.23 -21.96 -0.17
CA GLY A 282 0.81 -22.12 0.85
C GLY A 282 2.02 -21.23 0.69
N GLN A 283 1.97 -20.24 -0.20
CA GLN A 283 3.05 -19.28 -0.47
C GLN A 283 2.92 -18.00 0.37
N GLY A 284 2.53 -18.12 1.63
CA GLY A 284 2.34 -16.98 2.53
C GLY A 284 3.65 -16.53 3.18
N LEU A 285 3.75 -15.23 3.48
CA LEU A 285 4.79 -14.69 4.34
C LEU A 285 4.59 -15.20 5.79
N PRO A 286 5.66 -15.41 6.56
CA PRO A 286 5.59 -15.73 7.98
C PRO A 286 5.24 -14.48 8.80
N ILE A 287 4.03 -13.93 8.57
CA ILE A 287 3.57 -12.63 9.09
C ILE A 287 3.84 -12.48 10.59
N ARG A 288 3.52 -13.52 11.37
CA ARG A 288 3.68 -13.47 12.82
C ARG A 288 5.13 -13.31 13.25
N ALA A 289 6.05 -14.03 12.58
CA ALA A 289 7.48 -13.95 12.87
C ALA A 289 8.05 -12.59 12.44
N LEU A 290 7.67 -12.11 11.25
CA LEU A 290 8.09 -10.81 10.73
C LEU A 290 7.63 -9.68 11.65
N THR A 291 6.34 -9.64 12.03
CA THR A 291 5.83 -8.60 12.93
C THR A 291 6.49 -8.67 14.31
N ALA A 292 6.68 -9.88 14.88
CA ALA A 292 7.31 -10.04 16.18
C ALA A 292 8.78 -9.59 16.19
N ALA A 293 9.46 -9.65 15.05
CA ALA A 293 10.82 -9.13 14.86
C ALA A 293 10.86 -7.62 14.52
N GLY A 294 9.70 -6.94 14.46
CA GLY A 294 9.61 -5.52 14.12
C GLY A 294 9.78 -5.21 12.62
N VAL A 295 9.75 -6.23 11.75
CA VAL A 295 9.74 -6.04 10.30
C VAL A 295 8.41 -5.43 9.88
N ARG A 296 8.44 -4.36 9.10
CA ARG A 296 7.22 -3.72 8.56
C ARG A 296 6.61 -4.62 7.49
N VAL A 297 5.36 -5.00 7.70
CA VAL A 297 4.58 -5.83 6.79
C VAL A 297 3.39 -5.03 6.28
N GLY A 298 3.18 -5.03 4.97
CA GLY A 298 2.03 -4.42 4.32
C GLY A 298 1.24 -5.40 3.46
N LEU A 299 0.03 -4.99 3.13
CA LEU A 299 -0.88 -5.73 2.27
C LEU A 299 -1.16 -4.93 1.00
N GLY A 300 -1.16 -5.60 -0.14
CA GLY A 300 -1.52 -5.02 -1.42
C GLY A 300 -2.48 -5.89 -2.21
N GLN A 301 -3.07 -5.31 -3.24
CA GLN A 301 -4.03 -5.99 -4.09
C GLN A 301 -3.41 -6.60 -5.36
N ASP A 302 -2.22 -6.11 -5.78
CA ASP A 302 -1.56 -6.49 -7.03
C ASP A 302 -2.37 -6.09 -8.26
N GLY A 303 -2.32 -6.87 -9.35
CA GLY A 303 -3.11 -6.65 -10.54
C GLY A 303 -4.62 -6.62 -10.29
N GLN A 304 -5.34 -5.75 -11.02
CA GLN A 304 -6.78 -5.55 -10.85
C GLN A 304 -7.50 -5.90 -12.15
N ARG A 305 -7.84 -7.19 -12.32
CA ARG A 305 -8.45 -7.73 -13.55
C ARG A 305 -7.67 -7.33 -14.80
N ASP A 306 -6.39 -7.46 -14.75
CA ASP A 306 -5.49 -7.07 -15.82
C ASP A 306 -5.12 -8.26 -16.74
N TYR A 307 -4.07 -8.08 -17.53
CA TYR A 307 -3.55 -9.12 -18.41
C TYR A 307 -2.68 -10.17 -17.70
N TRP A 308 -2.42 -9.96 -16.40
CA TRP A 308 -1.67 -10.88 -15.52
C TRP A 308 -2.59 -11.77 -14.72
N SER A 309 -3.76 -11.26 -14.31
CA SER A 309 -4.65 -11.94 -13.40
C SER A 309 -6.12 -11.54 -13.62
N PRO A 310 -7.06 -12.50 -13.61
CA PRO A 310 -8.49 -12.21 -13.69
C PRO A 310 -9.08 -11.70 -12.35
N TYR A 311 -8.28 -11.69 -11.28
CA TYR A 311 -8.73 -11.33 -9.94
C TYR A 311 -8.62 -9.82 -9.70
N GLY A 312 -9.25 -9.38 -8.62
CA GLY A 312 -9.23 -8.00 -8.16
C GLY A 312 -10.61 -7.34 -8.16
N ASN A 313 -10.84 -6.54 -7.15
CA ASN A 313 -12.09 -5.81 -6.94
C ASN A 313 -11.87 -4.43 -6.30
N ALA A 314 -10.64 -3.96 -6.18
CA ALA A 314 -10.27 -2.68 -5.57
C ALA A 314 -10.69 -2.54 -4.09
N ASP A 315 -10.83 -3.64 -3.34
CA ASP A 315 -11.28 -3.63 -1.95
C ASP A 315 -10.24 -4.22 -1.00
N MET A 316 -9.61 -3.38 -0.20
CA MET A 316 -8.60 -3.80 0.79
C MET A 316 -9.22 -4.61 1.94
N LEU A 317 -10.50 -4.44 2.25
CA LEU A 317 -11.16 -5.26 3.27
C LEU A 317 -11.35 -6.70 2.78
N ASP A 318 -11.68 -6.88 1.50
CA ASP A 318 -11.72 -8.20 0.87
C ASP A 318 -10.32 -8.83 0.80
N ARG A 319 -9.30 -8.04 0.49
CA ARG A 319 -7.91 -8.51 0.53
C ARG A 319 -7.46 -8.88 1.95
N THR A 320 -7.93 -8.18 2.97
CA THR A 320 -7.70 -8.51 4.39
C THR A 320 -8.32 -9.86 4.76
N TRP A 321 -9.54 -10.11 4.30
CA TRP A 321 -10.18 -11.43 4.45
C TRP A 321 -9.34 -12.53 3.78
N GLN A 322 -8.87 -12.28 2.55
CA GLN A 322 -8.02 -13.23 1.84
C GLN A 322 -6.71 -13.50 2.59
N LEU A 323 -6.10 -12.48 3.19
CA LEU A 323 -4.89 -12.63 4.01
C LEU A 323 -5.14 -13.54 5.22
N ALA A 324 -6.25 -13.32 5.95
CA ALA A 324 -6.63 -14.16 7.07
C ALA A 324 -6.94 -15.60 6.63
N PHE A 325 -7.68 -15.76 5.53
CA PHE A 325 -8.09 -17.05 5.00
C PHE A 325 -6.90 -17.90 4.51
N THR A 326 -5.99 -17.32 3.72
CA THR A 326 -4.84 -18.03 3.16
C THR A 326 -3.82 -18.43 4.23
N ASN A 327 -3.76 -17.69 5.34
CA ASN A 327 -2.94 -18.04 6.50
C ASN A 327 -3.64 -18.99 7.49
N GLY A 328 -4.90 -19.40 7.22
CA GLY A 328 -5.66 -20.29 8.09
C GLY A 328 -6.03 -19.70 9.45
N TYR A 329 -6.06 -18.37 9.56
CA TYR A 329 -6.39 -17.68 10.81
C TYR A 329 -7.89 -17.76 11.11
N ARG A 330 -8.20 -18.10 12.37
CA ARG A 330 -9.58 -18.28 12.85
C ARG A 330 -9.84 -17.50 14.14
N ALA A 331 -8.80 -17.20 14.90
CA ALA A 331 -8.90 -16.42 16.12
C ALA A 331 -9.00 -14.93 15.79
N ASP A 332 -9.87 -14.22 16.50
CA ASP A 332 -10.13 -12.80 16.29
C ASP A 332 -8.85 -11.98 16.31
N GLU A 333 -7.94 -12.29 17.22
CA GLU A 333 -6.67 -11.57 17.35
C GLU A 333 -5.82 -11.62 16.07
N LEU A 334 -5.85 -12.73 15.35
CA LEU A 334 -5.07 -12.90 14.12
C LEU A 334 -5.77 -12.26 12.91
N ILE A 335 -7.11 -12.30 12.88
CA ILE A 335 -7.92 -11.64 11.86
C ILE A 335 -7.79 -10.12 11.99
N GLU A 336 -7.89 -9.60 13.21
CA GLU A 336 -7.72 -8.17 13.51
C GLU A 336 -6.29 -7.71 13.24
N HIS A 337 -5.28 -8.57 13.44
CA HIS A 337 -3.90 -8.28 13.05
C HIS A 337 -3.77 -8.14 11.52
N CYS A 338 -4.48 -8.95 10.72
CA CYS A 338 -4.52 -8.74 9.27
C CYS A 338 -5.11 -7.37 8.89
N ALA A 339 -6.14 -6.91 9.61
CA ALA A 339 -6.68 -5.57 9.42
C ALA A 339 -5.69 -4.46 9.84
N ALA A 340 -4.90 -4.69 10.90
CA ALA A 340 -3.82 -3.77 11.28
C ALA A 340 -2.74 -3.68 10.19
N ILE A 341 -2.38 -4.79 9.55
CA ILE A 341 -1.44 -4.81 8.42
C ILE A 341 -1.99 -4.00 7.23
N ALA A 342 -3.29 -4.16 6.91
CA ALA A 342 -3.94 -3.47 5.80
C ALA A 342 -4.17 -1.96 6.04
N THR A 343 -3.97 -1.47 7.25
CA THR A 343 -4.17 -0.08 7.66
C THR A 343 -2.87 0.53 8.18
N VAL A 344 -2.59 0.37 9.45
CA VAL A 344 -1.42 0.94 10.15
C VAL A 344 -0.10 0.40 9.58
N GLY A 345 -0.03 -0.92 9.30
CA GLY A 345 1.16 -1.55 8.73
C GLY A 345 1.54 -0.97 7.37
N GLY A 346 0.57 -0.83 6.48
CA GLY A 346 0.77 -0.20 5.17
C GLY A 346 1.12 1.28 5.27
N ALA A 347 0.48 2.02 6.18
CA ALA A 347 0.82 3.42 6.43
C ALA A 347 2.29 3.57 6.86
N GLY A 348 2.79 2.70 7.75
CA GLY A 348 4.18 2.69 8.21
C GLY A 348 5.21 2.26 7.15
N ILE A 349 4.77 1.61 6.06
CA ILE A 349 5.62 1.35 4.88
C ILE A 349 5.73 2.61 4.01
N MET A 350 4.61 3.29 3.78
CA MET A 350 4.58 4.49 2.95
C MET A 350 5.21 5.70 3.63
N ASP A 351 5.14 5.76 4.95
CA ASP A 351 5.84 6.75 5.78
C ASP A 351 6.54 6.07 6.96
N PRO A 352 7.85 5.81 6.87
CA PRO A 352 8.62 5.13 7.92
C PRO A 352 8.69 5.88 9.27
N ARG A 353 8.24 7.14 9.33
CA ARG A 353 8.17 7.93 10.57
C ARG A 353 6.95 7.56 11.42
N LEU A 354 5.93 6.94 10.80
CA LEU A 354 4.73 6.48 11.49
C LEU A 354 5.04 5.25 12.36
N PRO A 355 4.25 5.02 13.41
CA PRO A 355 4.37 3.82 14.23
C PRO A 355 4.31 2.55 13.40
N ARG A 356 5.14 1.57 13.76
CA ARG A 356 5.12 0.24 13.14
C ARG A 356 4.38 -0.77 14.01
N LEU A 357 3.90 -1.82 13.40
CA LEU A 357 3.41 -2.98 14.14
C LEU A 357 4.62 -3.74 14.68
N ASP A 358 4.68 -3.92 15.99
CA ASP A 358 5.76 -4.61 16.71
C ASP A 358 5.28 -5.86 17.44
N SER A 359 4.00 -6.16 17.32
CA SER A 359 3.35 -7.27 17.99
C SER A 359 2.19 -7.81 17.18
N VAL A 360 2.02 -9.13 17.20
CA VAL A 360 0.80 -9.80 16.69
C VAL A 360 -0.46 -9.40 17.48
N ALA A 361 -0.30 -8.79 18.66
CA ALA A 361 -1.40 -8.22 19.43
C ALA A 361 -1.81 -6.83 18.93
N SER A 362 -1.05 -6.19 18.03
CA SER A 362 -1.41 -4.89 17.45
C SER A 362 -2.70 -4.99 16.66
N ARG A 363 -3.59 -4.02 16.90
CA ARG A 363 -4.91 -3.93 16.29
C ARG A 363 -5.04 -2.64 15.47
N PRO A 364 -5.93 -2.59 14.47
CA PRO A 364 -6.27 -1.32 13.84
C PRO A 364 -6.98 -0.45 14.88
N GLY A 365 -6.38 0.66 15.23
CA GLY A 365 -6.92 1.59 16.22
C GLY A 365 -6.74 3.04 15.80
N LEU A 366 -7.44 3.92 16.50
CA LEU A 366 -7.39 5.36 16.32
C LEU A 366 -6.93 5.99 17.63
N ALA A 367 -5.95 6.87 17.56
CA ALA A 367 -5.42 7.58 18.71
C ALA A 367 -5.43 9.10 18.47
N VAL A 368 -5.38 9.85 19.57
CA VAL A 368 -5.17 11.31 19.51
C VAL A 368 -3.81 11.58 18.87
N GLY A 369 -3.79 12.48 17.89
CA GLY A 369 -2.63 12.81 17.07
C GLY A 369 -2.56 12.05 15.74
N ASP A 370 -3.34 10.99 15.57
CA ASP A 370 -3.43 10.32 14.27
C ASP A 370 -4.07 11.22 13.22
N ARG A 371 -3.64 11.11 11.99
CA ARG A 371 -4.33 11.75 10.87
C ARG A 371 -5.74 11.18 10.75
N ALA A 372 -6.72 12.05 10.56
CA ALA A 372 -8.13 11.66 10.50
C ALA A 372 -8.50 11.07 9.13
N ASP A 373 -7.80 10.00 8.77
CA ASP A 373 -8.07 9.12 7.64
C ASP A 373 -8.86 7.93 8.17
N LEU A 374 -10.14 7.88 7.92
CA LEU A 374 -11.05 6.95 8.57
C LEU A 374 -11.92 6.22 7.54
N CYS A 375 -12.27 4.98 7.86
CA CYS A 375 -13.30 4.22 7.18
C CYS A 375 -14.36 3.80 8.20
N LEU A 376 -15.58 4.34 8.07
CA LEU A 376 -16.74 3.97 8.88
C LEU A 376 -17.47 2.80 8.22
N ILE A 377 -17.62 1.70 8.94
CA ILE A 377 -18.14 0.42 8.43
C ILE A 377 -19.26 -0.06 9.33
N ASP A 378 -20.36 -0.52 8.76
CA ASP A 378 -21.47 -1.13 9.52
C ASP A 378 -21.07 -2.55 9.96
N ALA A 379 -20.48 -2.64 11.14
CA ALA A 379 -20.00 -3.87 11.74
C ALA A 379 -19.88 -3.73 13.27
N GLU A 380 -20.05 -4.83 14.00
CA GLU A 380 -19.94 -4.84 15.46
C GLU A 380 -18.49 -4.87 15.95
N THR A 381 -17.63 -5.57 15.21
CA THR A 381 -16.21 -5.76 15.56
C THR A 381 -15.33 -5.68 14.31
N VAL A 382 -14.02 -5.57 14.50
CA VAL A 382 -13.06 -5.64 13.37
C VAL A 382 -13.16 -7.00 12.68
N THR A 383 -13.29 -8.08 13.43
CA THR A 383 -13.46 -9.44 12.86
C THR A 383 -14.71 -9.52 12.00
N SER A 384 -15.88 -9.05 12.49
CA SER A 384 -17.12 -9.09 11.71
C SER A 384 -17.00 -8.23 10.44
N ALA A 385 -16.36 -7.05 10.51
CA ALA A 385 -16.08 -6.23 9.34
C ALA A 385 -15.28 -6.99 8.28
N VAL A 386 -14.22 -7.72 8.69
CA VAL A 386 -13.40 -8.53 7.78
C VAL A 386 -14.19 -9.72 7.22
N MET A 387 -15.04 -10.36 8.03
CA MET A 387 -15.81 -11.54 7.58
C MET A 387 -16.93 -11.14 6.62
N ASP A 388 -17.67 -10.08 6.92
CA ASP A 388 -18.86 -9.69 6.16
C ASP A 388 -18.58 -8.74 5.00
N ARG A 389 -17.50 -7.98 5.09
CA ARG A 389 -17.04 -7.02 4.07
C ARG A 389 -18.16 -6.08 3.59
N PRO A 390 -18.83 -5.35 4.49
CA PRO A 390 -19.91 -4.46 4.09
C PRO A 390 -19.47 -3.45 3.04
N SER A 391 -20.29 -3.25 2.02
CA SER A 391 -19.98 -2.35 0.90
C SER A 391 -20.37 -0.89 1.17
N ASP A 392 -21.32 -0.65 2.08
CA ASP A 392 -21.71 0.69 2.50
C ASP A 392 -20.71 1.24 3.50
N ARG A 393 -19.88 2.18 3.05
CA ARG A 393 -18.81 2.80 3.83
C ARG A 393 -18.86 4.30 3.68
N THR A 394 -18.49 5.01 4.76
CA THR A 394 -18.15 6.44 4.71
C THR A 394 -16.64 6.57 4.91
N VAL A 395 -15.99 7.26 3.99
CA VAL A 395 -14.53 7.42 3.99
C VAL A 395 -14.17 8.87 4.24
N LEU A 396 -13.31 9.08 5.22
CA LEU A 396 -12.74 10.39 5.52
C LEU A 396 -11.26 10.39 5.16
N PHE A 397 -10.82 11.46 4.52
CA PHE A 397 -9.42 11.77 4.28
C PHE A 397 -9.09 13.12 4.90
N ARG A 398 -8.14 13.14 5.81
CA ARG A 398 -7.78 14.35 6.57
C ARG A 398 -9.01 15.05 7.19
N GLY A 399 -9.92 14.25 7.74
CA GLY A 399 -11.12 14.73 8.40
C GLY A 399 -12.27 15.17 7.49
N ARG A 400 -12.12 15.10 6.18
CA ARG A 400 -13.19 15.44 5.21
C ARG A 400 -13.80 14.17 4.65
N VAL A 401 -15.12 14.11 4.53
CA VAL A 401 -15.79 13.00 3.84
C VAL A 401 -15.44 13.07 2.35
N VAL A 402 -14.79 12.04 1.85
CA VAL A 402 -14.36 11.92 0.45
C VAL A 402 -15.13 10.87 -0.33
N ALA A 403 -15.81 9.96 0.37
CA ALA A 403 -16.72 9.00 -0.25
C ALA A 403 -17.81 8.55 0.73
N GLU A 404 -18.99 8.29 0.20
CA GLU A 404 -20.13 7.72 0.92
C GLU A 404 -20.97 6.84 -0.01
N GLY A 405 -21.52 5.74 0.52
CA GLY A 405 -22.40 4.85 -0.24
C GLY A 405 -21.78 4.23 -1.49
N GLY A 406 -20.44 4.06 -1.51
CA GLY A 406 -19.71 3.46 -2.63
C GLY A 406 -19.37 4.40 -3.78
N ALA A 407 -19.55 5.72 -3.61
CA ALA A 407 -19.19 6.75 -4.58
C ALA A 407 -18.35 7.85 -3.94
N LEU A 408 -17.51 8.52 -4.74
CA LEU A 408 -16.82 9.72 -4.28
C LEU A 408 -17.83 10.84 -4.02
N SER A 409 -17.58 11.62 -2.97
CA SER A 409 -18.30 12.86 -2.69
C SER A 409 -17.93 13.90 -3.74
N GLU A 410 -18.94 14.61 -4.27
CA GLU A 410 -18.68 15.81 -5.07
C GLU A 410 -18.09 16.88 -4.16
N GLY A 411 -16.86 17.35 -4.45
CA GLY A 411 -16.12 18.32 -3.66
C GLY A 411 -16.70 19.72 -3.69
#